data_c184a91fd0d82bc1645739b22aa4a07e
#
_entry.id   c184a91fd0d82bc1645739b22aa4a07e
#
_cell.length_a   1.000
_cell.length_b   1.000
_cell.length_c   1.000
_cell.angle_alpha   90.00
_cell.angle_beta   90.00
_cell.angle_gamma   90.00
#
_symmetry.space_group_name_H-M   'P 1'
#
loop_
_entity.id
_entity.type
_entity.pdbx_description
1 polymer ?
#
loop_
_entity_poly.entity_id
_entity_poly.type
_entity_poly.pdbx_seq_one_letter_code
_entity_poly.pdbx_strand_id
1 'polypeptide(L)'
;DLPVEDWITESPRSVQASKAFGAASALLSLKPAELRLAKLDAAAHNRFRRGIRQISRGRAIVTDRLHVHICSLLIGRPHAVLDNSYGKVRRFMAAFSGGTDLSHRAQSLGDGIDWARQAADDTAGKIAA
;
A
#
# COMPACT_ATOMS: atom_id res chain seq x y z
N ASP A 1 3.48 -11.66 -18.40
CA ASP A 1 4.11 -11.47 -17.06
C ASP A 1 3.39 -10.37 -16.29
N LEU A 2 3.00 -10.68 -15.06
CA LEU A 2 2.44 -9.69 -14.16
C LEU A 2 3.61 -9.02 -13.41
N PRO A 3 3.63 -7.69 -13.28
CA PRO A 3 4.67 -7.02 -12.49
C PRO A 3 4.51 -7.38 -11.02
N VAL A 4 5.54 -7.99 -10.44
CA VAL A 4 5.64 -8.27 -9.00
C VAL A 4 6.60 -7.25 -8.40
N GLU A 5 6.11 -6.44 -7.47
CA GLU A 5 6.90 -5.44 -6.79
C GLU A 5 6.88 -5.66 -5.27
N ASP A 6 8.03 -5.59 -4.62
CA ASP A 6 8.11 -5.63 -3.16
C ASP A 6 8.06 -4.21 -2.60
N TRP A 7 7.12 -3.99 -1.69
CA TRP A 7 6.95 -2.74 -0.95
C TRP A 7 8.21 -2.34 -0.15
N ILE A 8 9.01 -3.32 0.28
CA ILE A 8 10.16 -3.11 1.17
C ILE A 8 11.39 -2.57 0.42
N THR A 9 11.47 -2.72 -0.90
CA THR A 9 12.65 -2.32 -1.66
C THR A 9 12.81 -0.79 -1.69
N GLU A 10 13.73 -0.28 -0.87
CA GLU A 10 14.07 1.15 -0.80
C GLU A 10 15.40 1.43 -1.47
N SER A 11 15.45 2.46 -2.31
CA SER A 11 16.74 2.94 -2.78
C SER A 11 17.47 3.65 -1.63
N PRO A 12 18.76 3.35 -1.39
CA PRO A 12 19.54 4.02 -0.34
C PRO A 12 19.53 5.55 -0.47
N ARG A 13 19.51 6.05 -1.71
CA ARG A 13 19.46 7.50 -2.01
C ARG A 13 18.15 8.13 -1.53
N SER A 14 17.00 7.47 -1.72
CA SER A 14 15.70 8.01 -1.30
C SER A 14 15.59 8.05 0.23
N VAL A 15 16.15 7.06 0.92
CA VAL A 15 16.21 7.01 2.39
C VAL A 15 17.11 8.13 2.93
N GLN A 16 18.29 8.33 2.34
CA GLN A 16 19.20 9.39 2.73
C GLN A 16 18.61 10.78 2.47
N ALA A 17 17.99 11.00 1.31
CA ALA A 17 17.32 12.27 1.01
C ALA A 17 16.20 12.60 2.00
N SER A 18 15.39 11.60 2.39
CA SER A 18 14.31 11.78 3.38
C SER A 18 14.89 12.14 4.76
N LYS A 19 15.98 11.47 5.17
CA LYS A 19 16.68 11.76 6.43
C LYS A 19 17.31 13.14 6.42
N ALA A 20 17.93 13.53 5.30
CA ALA A 20 18.54 14.87 5.14
C ALA A 20 17.47 15.97 5.19
N PHE A 21 16.32 15.78 4.51
CA PHE A 21 15.20 16.71 4.57
C PHE A 21 14.64 16.85 5.99
N GLY A 22 14.40 15.71 6.69
CA GLY A 22 13.96 15.72 8.08
C GLY A 22 14.98 16.41 9.00
N ALA A 23 16.28 16.22 8.76
CA ALA A 23 17.34 16.92 9.50
C ALA A 23 17.34 18.43 9.24
N ALA A 24 17.21 18.84 7.96
CA ALA A 24 17.17 20.25 7.60
C ALA A 24 15.95 20.97 8.20
N SER A 25 14.76 20.36 8.13
CA SER A 25 13.54 20.92 8.73
C SER A 25 13.62 21.03 10.25
N ALA A 26 14.38 20.14 10.91
CA ALA A 26 14.55 20.15 12.37
C ALA A 26 15.72 20.99 12.85
N LEU A 27 16.58 21.50 11.97
CA LEU A 27 17.60 22.50 12.32
C LEU A 27 17.00 23.83 12.81
N LEU A 28 15.71 24.06 12.50
CA LEU A 28 14.92 25.17 13.06
C LEU A 28 14.47 24.89 14.50
N SER A 29 14.60 23.68 14.99
CA SER A 29 14.25 23.26 16.34
C SER A 29 15.52 22.96 17.14
N LEU A 30 15.71 23.63 18.26
CA LEU A 30 16.89 23.49 19.13
C LEU A 30 16.87 22.23 20.00
N LYS A 31 15.84 21.35 19.89
CA LYS A 31 15.68 20.17 20.73
C LYS A 31 16.09 18.88 20.02
N PRO A 32 17.06 18.10 20.55
CA PRO A 32 17.52 16.84 19.94
C PRO A 32 16.43 15.77 19.76
N ALA A 33 15.39 15.77 20.61
CA ALA A 33 14.27 14.85 20.50
C ALA A 33 13.41 15.18 19.27
N GLU A 34 13.13 16.44 19.00
CA GLU A 34 12.39 16.91 17.84
C GLU A 34 13.12 16.59 16.54
N LEU A 35 14.47 16.72 16.55
CA LEU A 35 15.31 16.34 15.41
C LEU A 35 15.17 14.85 15.05
N ARG A 36 15.14 13.97 16.06
CA ARG A 36 14.96 12.53 15.82
C ARG A 36 13.55 12.22 15.30
N LEU A 37 12.53 12.82 15.88
CA LEU A 37 11.14 12.64 15.43
C LEU A 37 10.95 13.13 14.00
N ALA A 38 11.45 14.32 13.65
CA ALA A 38 11.35 14.86 12.30
C ALA A 38 12.03 13.96 11.23
N LYS A 39 13.17 13.34 11.58
CA LYS A 39 13.82 12.36 10.69
C LYS A 39 12.99 11.10 10.49
N LEU A 40 12.35 10.58 11.55
CA LEU A 40 11.49 9.41 11.49
C LEU A 40 10.21 9.71 10.69
N ASP A 41 9.60 10.86 10.94
CA ASP A 41 8.40 11.31 10.23
C ASP A 41 8.65 11.50 8.74
N ALA A 42 9.76 12.14 8.37
CA ALA A 42 10.14 12.31 6.97
C ALA A 42 10.36 10.95 6.26
N ALA A 43 11.01 10.00 6.93
CA ALA A 43 11.22 8.67 6.39
C ALA A 43 9.89 7.89 6.27
N ALA A 44 9.04 7.94 7.29
CA ALA A 44 7.72 7.30 7.29
C ALA A 44 6.82 7.88 6.20
N HIS A 45 6.78 9.20 6.07
CA HIS A 45 6.00 9.89 5.03
C HIS A 45 6.47 9.51 3.62
N ASN A 46 7.79 9.45 3.39
CA ASN A 46 8.34 9.04 2.11
C ASN A 46 7.97 7.59 1.77
N ARG A 47 8.05 6.67 2.74
CA ARG A 47 7.62 5.27 2.57
C ARG A 47 6.14 5.17 2.23
N PHE A 48 5.30 5.88 2.96
CA PHE A 48 3.87 5.91 2.74
C PHE A 48 3.54 6.41 1.34
N ARG A 49 4.06 7.58 0.93
CA ARG A 49 3.85 8.15 -0.41
C ARG A 49 4.34 7.22 -1.53
N ARG A 50 5.45 6.53 -1.33
CA ARG A 50 5.95 5.56 -2.30
C ARG A 50 4.99 4.39 -2.41
N GLY A 51 4.54 3.82 -1.29
CA GLY A 51 3.57 2.73 -1.27
C GLY A 51 2.26 3.11 -1.96
N ILE A 52 1.70 4.27 -1.65
CA ILE A 52 0.49 4.76 -2.33
C ILE A 52 0.72 4.90 -3.85
N ARG A 53 1.86 5.48 -4.28
CA ARG A 53 2.18 5.57 -5.72
C ARG A 53 2.31 4.20 -6.38
N GLN A 54 2.88 3.20 -5.70
CA GLN A 54 3.00 1.85 -6.19
C GLN A 54 1.62 1.21 -6.39
N ILE A 55 0.77 1.27 -5.37
CA ILE A 55 -0.62 0.79 -5.41
C ILE A 55 -1.44 1.50 -6.51
N SER A 56 -1.20 2.79 -6.72
CA SER A 56 -1.95 3.59 -7.71
C SER A 56 -1.61 3.28 -9.16
N ARG A 57 -0.51 2.60 -9.46
CA ARG A 57 -0.10 2.23 -10.82
C ARG A 57 -1.00 1.14 -11.44
N GLY A 58 -1.45 0.17 -10.62
CA GLY A 58 -2.32 -0.90 -11.07
C GLY A 58 -3.78 -0.48 -11.12
N ARG A 59 -4.57 -1.02 -12.06
CA ARG A 59 -6.04 -0.86 -12.05
C ARG A 59 -6.66 -1.73 -10.96
N ALA A 60 -6.10 -2.91 -10.73
CA ALA A 60 -6.41 -3.80 -9.62
C ALA A 60 -5.12 -4.41 -9.07
N ILE A 61 -5.16 -4.96 -7.87
CA ILE A 61 -3.99 -5.45 -7.12
C ILE A 61 -4.27 -6.84 -6.58
N VAL A 62 -3.24 -7.67 -6.50
CA VAL A 62 -3.25 -8.92 -5.71
C VAL A 62 -2.19 -8.79 -4.63
N THR A 63 -2.53 -9.07 -3.37
CA THR A 63 -1.62 -8.89 -2.24
C THR A 63 -1.89 -9.86 -1.10
N ASP A 64 -0.85 -10.17 -0.33
CA ASP A 64 -0.92 -10.88 0.97
C ASP A 64 -0.66 -9.94 2.16
N ARG A 65 -0.50 -8.63 1.90
CA ARG A 65 -0.09 -7.63 2.87
C ARG A 65 -1.28 -6.83 3.41
N LEU A 66 -1.49 -6.88 4.72
CA LEU A 66 -2.56 -6.15 5.39
C LEU A 66 -2.51 -4.64 5.14
N HIS A 67 -1.31 -4.03 5.17
CA HIS A 67 -1.19 -2.59 4.92
C HIS A 67 -1.56 -2.20 3.48
N VAL A 68 -1.24 -3.06 2.50
CA VAL A 68 -1.64 -2.86 1.11
C VAL A 68 -3.15 -2.93 0.98
N HIS A 69 -3.80 -3.92 1.64
CA HIS A 69 -5.25 -4.02 1.72
C HIS A 69 -5.88 -2.73 2.26
N ILE A 70 -5.44 -2.27 3.43
CA ILE A 70 -5.95 -1.03 4.04
C ILE A 70 -5.76 0.18 3.13
N CYS A 71 -4.55 0.37 2.58
CA CYS A 71 -4.29 1.49 1.68
C CYS A 71 -5.12 1.41 0.40
N SER A 72 -5.34 0.22 -0.16
CA SER A 72 -6.18 0.02 -1.34
C SER A 72 -7.64 0.40 -1.08
N LEU A 73 -8.18 0.05 0.09
CA LEU A 73 -9.51 0.49 0.51
C LEU A 73 -9.59 2.03 0.59
N LEU A 74 -8.62 2.65 1.25
CA LEU A 74 -8.61 4.10 1.45
C LEU A 74 -8.54 4.90 0.15
N ILE A 75 -7.89 4.37 -0.89
CA ILE A 75 -7.78 5.03 -2.20
C ILE A 75 -8.81 4.52 -3.22
N GLY A 76 -9.75 3.65 -2.81
CA GLY A 76 -10.77 3.09 -3.69
C GLY A 76 -10.22 2.15 -4.76
N ARG A 77 -9.11 1.45 -4.52
CA ARG A 77 -8.48 0.56 -5.49
C ARG A 77 -9.00 -0.88 -5.34
N PRO A 78 -9.58 -1.49 -6.40
CA PRO A 78 -9.97 -2.89 -6.38
C PRO A 78 -8.78 -3.80 -6.09
N HIS A 79 -8.95 -4.80 -5.22
CA HIS A 79 -7.84 -5.67 -4.88
C HIS A 79 -8.30 -7.04 -4.34
N ALA A 80 -7.58 -8.08 -4.73
CA ALA A 80 -7.70 -9.41 -4.16
C ALA A 80 -6.65 -9.62 -3.06
N VAL A 81 -7.06 -10.24 -1.96
CA VAL A 81 -6.22 -10.42 -0.78
C VAL A 81 -6.08 -11.89 -0.44
N LEU A 82 -4.84 -12.36 -0.41
CA LEU A 82 -4.47 -13.67 0.10
C LEU A 82 -4.28 -13.59 1.61
N ASP A 83 -4.73 -14.60 2.33
CA ASP A 83 -4.46 -14.66 3.77
C ASP A 83 -3.00 -15.05 4.01
N ASN A 84 -2.44 -14.56 5.08
CA ASN A 84 -1.11 -14.96 5.53
C ASN A 84 -1.21 -16.08 6.58
N SER A 85 -0.09 -16.75 6.86
CA SER A 85 0.00 -17.86 7.82
C SER A 85 -0.53 -17.54 9.22
N TYR A 86 -0.61 -16.26 9.59
CA TYR A 86 -1.09 -15.80 10.90
C TYR A 86 -2.58 -15.43 10.92
N GLY A 87 -3.28 -15.46 9.78
CA GLY A 87 -4.70 -15.13 9.67
C GLY A 87 -5.03 -13.67 9.99
N LYS A 88 -4.06 -12.76 9.92
CA LYS A 88 -4.26 -11.34 10.24
C LYS A 88 -5.20 -10.66 9.25
N VAL A 89 -5.02 -10.95 7.97
CA VAL A 89 -5.83 -10.36 6.89
C VAL A 89 -7.28 -10.79 7.04
N ARG A 90 -7.52 -12.09 7.21
CA ARG A 90 -8.85 -12.65 7.41
C ARG A 90 -9.58 -12.01 8.61
N ARG A 91 -8.90 -11.87 9.75
CA ARG A 91 -9.50 -11.26 10.95
C ARG A 91 -9.83 -9.79 10.73
N PHE A 92 -8.95 -9.06 10.06
CA PHE A 92 -9.19 -7.67 9.74
C PHE A 92 -10.37 -7.51 8.77
N MET A 93 -10.40 -8.29 7.70
CA MET A 93 -11.51 -8.24 6.74
C MET A 93 -12.85 -8.57 7.38
N ALA A 94 -12.91 -9.59 8.24
CA ALA A 94 -14.13 -9.95 8.96
C ALA A 94 -14.63 -8.83 9.89
N ALA A 95 -13.73 -8.07 10.49
CA ALA A 95 -14.07 -7.01 11.44
C ALA A 95 -14.40 -5.67 10.79
N PHE A 96 -13.74 -5.32 9.67
CA PHE A 96 -13.74 -3.94 9.17
C PHE A 96 -14.07 -3.78 7.68
N SER A 97 -13.90 -4.79 6.84
CA SER A 97 -14.03 -4.65 5.39
C SER A 97 -14.83 -5.74 4.68
N GLY A 98 -15.56 -6.58 5.41
CA GLY A 98 -16.29 -7.72 4.85
C GLY A 98 -17.51 -7.38 3.99
N GLY A 99 -17.91 -6.12 3.87
CA GLY A 99 -19.07 -5.68 3.08
C GLY A 99 -18.74 -4.79 1.90
N THR A 100 -17.47 -4.74 1.45
CA THR A 100 -17.09 -3.88 0.33
C THR A 100 -16.85 -4.68 -0.96
N ASP A 101 -17.35 -4.17 -2.09
CA ASP A 101 -17.08 -4.73 -3.44
C ASP A 101 -15.65 -4.41 -3.93
N LEU A 102 -14.91 -3.58 -3.21
CA LEU A 102 -13.51 -3.22 -3.55
C LEU A 102 -12.51 -4.32 -3.22
N SER A 103 -12.87 -5.28 -2.39
CA SER A 103 -11.93 -6.32 -1.97
C SER A 103 -12.51 -7.73 -2.11
N HIS A 104 -11.69 -8.63 -2.65
CA HIS A 104 -11.97 -10.05 -2.74
C HIS A 104 -11.00 -10.86 -1.87
N ARG A 105 -11.52 -11.76 -1.05
CA ARG A 105 -10.69 -12.70 -0.30
C ARG A 105 -10.37 -13.90 -1.17
N ALA A 106 -9.17 -13.92 -1.73
CA ALA A 106 -8.73 -14.97 -2.64
C ALA A 106 -8.40 -16.27 -1.91
N GLN A 107 -8.84 -17.38 -2.47
CA GLN A 107 -8.55 -18.73 -1.99
C GLN A 107 -7.16 -19.22 -2.45
N SER A 108 -6.71 -18.72 -3.61
CA SER A 108 -5.42 -19.02 -4.22
C SER A 108 -4.91 -17.81 -4.99
N LEU A 109 -3.64 -17.87 -5.41
CA LEU A 109 -3.07 -16.83 -6.27
C LEU A 109 -3.81 -16.75 -7.61
N GLY A 110 -4.20 -17.88 -8.20
CA GLY A 110 -4.97 -17.93 -9.44
C GLY A 110 -6.32 -17.24 -9.29
N ASP A 111 -7.09 -17.59 -8.27
CA ASP A 111 -8.35 -16.94 -7.93
C ASP A 111 -8.19 -15.41 -7.78
N GLY A 112 -7.17 -14.98 -7.05
CA GLY A 112 -6.88 -13.57 -6.88
C GLY A 112 -6.55 -12.84 -8.19
N ILE A 113 -5.79 -13.47 -9.07
CA ILE A 113 -5.42 -12.91 -10.39
C ILE A 113 -6.67 -12.81 -11.30
N ASP A 114 -7.49 -13.84 -11.34
CA ASP A 114 -8.69 -13.87 -12.20
C ASP A 114 -9.70 -12.81 -11.76
N TRP A 115 -9.94 -12.70 -10.46
CA TRP A 115 -10.78 -11.63 -9.92
C TRP A 115 -10.21 -10.23 -10.21
N ALA A 116 -8.90 -10.04 -10.02
CA ALA A 116 -8.28 -8.74 -10.25
C ALA A 116 -8.31 -8.31 -11.72
N ARG A 117 -8.23 -9.25 -12.67
CA ARG A 117 -8.41 -8.97 -14.11
C ARG A 117 -9.82 -8.48 -14.39
N GLN A 118 -10.83 -9.19 -13.91
CA GLN A 118 -12.21 -8.80 -14.08
C GLN A 118 -12.50 -7.42 -13.48
N ALA A 119 -12.06 -7.16 -12.26
CA ALA A 119 -12.22 -5.86 -11.60
C ALA A 119 -11.51 -4.72 -12.33
N ALA A 120 -10.37 -4.99 -12.98
CA ALA A 120 -9.64 -4.02 -13.80
C ALA A 120 -10.42 -3.67 -15.09
N ASP A 121 -11.08 -4.64 -15.71
CA ASP A 121 -11.89 -4.45 -16.93
C ASP A 121 -13.18 -3.68 -16.60
N ASP A 122 -13.85 -4.02 -15.51
CA ASP A 122 -15.05 -3.31 -15.02
C ASP A 122 -14.76 -1.84 -14.72
N THR A 123 -13.58 -1.56 -14.16
CA THR A 123 -13.13 -0.19 -13.88
C THR A 123 -12.88 0.58 -15.17
N ALA A 124 -12.31 -0.05 -16.18
CA ALA A 124 -12.10 0.56 -17.49
C ALA A 124 -13.42 0.91 -18.19
N GLY A 125 -14.41 0.03 -18.11
CA GLY A 125 -15.75 0.27 -18.66
C GLY A 125 -16.48 1.46 -18.01
N LYS A 126 -16.33 1.66 -16.72
CA LYS A 126 -16.94 2.80 -15.98
C LYS A 126 -16.29 4.16 -16.28
N ILE A 127 -15.05 4.19 -16.73
CA ILE A 127 -14.35 5.45 -17.09
C ILE A 127 -14.66 5.85 -18.54
N ALA A 128 -15.06 4.90 -19.39
CA ALA A 128 -15.35 5.12 -20.80
C ALA A 128 -16.83 5.47 -21.08
N ALA A 129 -17.71 5.35 -20.10
CA ALA A 129 -19.13 5.68 -20.15
C ALA A 129 -19.40 7.07 -19.55
#